data_428b324b0f1634af4b39fe8f87e258f0
#
_entry.id   428b324b0f1634af4b39fe8f87e258f0
#
_cell.length_a   1.000
_cell.length_b   1.000
_cell.length_c   1.000
_cell.angle_alpha   90.00
_cell.angle_beta   90.00
_cell.angle_gamma   90.00
#
_symmetry.space_group_name_H-M   'P 1'
#
loop_
_entity.id
_entity.type
_entity.pdbx_description
1 polymer ?
#
loop_
_entity_poly.entity_id
_entity_poly.type
_entity_poly.pdbx_seq_one_letter_code
_entity_poly.pdbx_strand_id
1 'polypeptide(L)'
;MEKSKIKRYGLFLSMFIGLLFIMPVMDNDGWFILNSGRYVLENGIPVTEPFTIHEGLHFVMQQWLTDVLYWEIYHYAGMGGLLCMLHVAAIALIYAYYRLAKLVSRGNEHTAIVLSMFMGVLVCLTFIRTRPQLLSSLIFILEIFCLESYLQTRKKKYILLLPILSLLLINLHAAMWPMLLVFLLPYLIENLLQKKLPCQFATEQVLDVRTFLTVVGLILLCGFINPYGWEAMTYVFRSYGYEEINMIVGEMHALDIHLPLGKLYYAIFLGILVLYARKSLPVRYVLLTVGTIYMALNAVRSIFLFLVIGTVPVAFIYYQWKGLRDTADVEQQKKNRRIRSIMIGLLTVTVIFIISKRHEEIYESILQFHAGCLYLVLSGFVMALLAEIYRWTKHSFKQHLQRICCIFIVCSLLGGIFLLVGNKIRTFRERQPVETAVEYLLQQDDAADILLWTNYDNGDFAEFRGIKCYMDTRAEVFLKENNQQKDIFHEYGSLENGKLHYKEFADRYHFTYYLTENSDILYTYLADDPEYQIIYEDDNSKNKIRIFRRIT
;
A
#
# COMPACT_ATOMS: atom_id res chain seq x y z
N MET A 1 13.01 34.19 -13.43
CA MET A 1 13.12 33.31 -12.25
C MET A 1 11.78 33.11 -11.54
N GLU A 2 10.94 34.09 -11.34
CA GLU A 2 9.63 33.99 -10.66
C GLU A 2 8.57 33.13 -11.37
N LYS A 3 8.35 33.31 -12.67
CA LYS A 3 7.38 32.52 -13.45
C LYS A 3 7.65 31.00 -13.44
N SER A 4 8.90 30.60 -13.30
CA SER A 4 9.29 29.18 -13.21
C SER A 4 9.00 28.59 -11.83
N LYS A 5 9.12 29.40 -10.77
CA LYS A 5 8.77 29.00 -9.39
C LYS A 5 7.26 28.83 -9.24
N ILE A 6 6.47 29.80 -9.74
CA ILE A 6 4.99 29.77 -9.69
C ILE A 6 4.44 28.52 -10.39
N LYS A 7 4.98 28.16 -11.57
CA LYS A 7 4.57 26.93 -12.28
C LYS A 7 4.87 25.66 -11.46
N ARG A 8 5.98 25.62 -10.74
CA ARG A 8 6.38 24.46 -9.92
C ARG A 8 5.50 24.32 -8.68
N TYR A 9 5.24 25.43 -7.99
CA TYR A 9 4.33 25.42 -6.83
C TYR A 9 2.90 25.08 -7.24
N GLY A 10 2.44 25.58 -8.38
CA GLY A 10 1.14 25.22 -8.93
C GLY A 10 0.99 23.73 -9.23
N LEU A 11 2.04 23.10 -9.80
CA LEU A 11 2.06 21.66 -10.08
C LEU A 11 2.08 20.83 -8.77
N PHE A 12 2.85 21.27 -7.78
CA PHE A 12 2.87 20.64 -6.46
C PHE A 12 1.53 20.79 -5.73
N LEU A 13 0.95 21.98 -5.78
CA LEU A 13 -0.35 22.24 -5.18
C LEU A 13 -1.45 21.40 -5.85
N SER A 14 -1.43 21.27 -7.18
CA SER A 14 -2.40 20.43 -7.90
C SER A 14 -2.27 18.95 -7.52
N MET A 15 -1.07 18.46 -7.28
CA MET A 15 -0.82 17.11 -6.78
C MET A 15 -1.40 16.93 -5.36
N PHE A 16 -1.14 17.86 -4.44
CA PHE A 16 -1.69 17.80 -3.09
C PHE A 16 -3.23 17.92 -3.06
N ILE A 17 -3.77 18.80 -3.89
CA ILE A 17 -5.22 18.87 -4.09
C ILE A 17 -5.72 17.53 -4.63
N GLY A 18 -5.05 16.95 -5.62
CA GLY A 18 -5.40 15.62 -6.14
C GLY A 18 -5.43 14.53 -5.06
N LEU A 19 -4.46 14.53 -4.14
CA LEU A 19 -4.43 13.59 -3.02
C LEU A 19 -5.60 13.75 -2.05
N LEU A 20 -6.06 14.97 -1.81
CA LEU A 20 -7.26 15.21 -0.99
C LEU A 20 -8.51 14.59 -1.60
N PHE A 21 -8.46 14.25 -2.89
CA PHE A 21 -9.54 13.62 -3.62
C PHE A 21 -9.58 12.10 -3.51
N ILE A 22 -8.56 11.47 -3.00
CA ILE A 22 -8.55 10.03 -2.79
C ILE A 22 -9.24 9.74 -1.46
N MET A 23 -10.21 8.83 -1.50
CA MET A 23 -10.84 8.32 -0.29
C MET A 23 -10.04 7.11 0.17
N PRO A 24 -9.37 7.17 1.32
CA PRO A 24 -8.91 5.96 1.96
C PRO A 24 -10.12 5.06 2.24
N VAL A 25 -9.97 3.78 2.00
CA VAL A 25 -11.01 2.81 2.32
C VAL A 25 -10.68 2.24 3.70
N MET A 26 -11.68 2.18 4.57
CA MET A 26 -11.62 1.32 5.74
C MET A 26 -11.67 -0.10 5.23
N ASP A 27 -10.61 -0.87 5.37
CA ASP A 27 -10.63 -2.30 5.10
C ASP A 27 -10.87 -3.08 6.40
N ASN A 28 -11.07 -4.38 6.28
CA ASN A 28 -11.40 -5.24 7.43
C ASN A 28 -10.33 -5.14 8.52
N ASP A 29 -9.04 -5.20 8.17
CA ASP A 29 -7.93 -5.03 9.13
C ASP A 29 -8.02 -3.71 9.94
N GLY A 30 -8.68 -2.69 9.43
CA GLY A 30 -8.85 -1.44 10.14
C GLY A 30 -9.67 -1.59 11.42
N TRP A 31 -10.69 -2.45 11.44
CA TRP A 31 -11.49 -2.72 12.62
C TRP A 31 -10.70 -3.48 13.67
N PHE A 32 -9.92 -4.48 13.25
CA PHE A 32 -8.98 -5.17 14.12
C PHE A 32 -7.96 -4.20 14.75
N ILE A 33 -7.35 -3.30 13.96
CA ILE A 33 -6.40 -2.29 14.43
C ILE A 33 -7.03 -1.40 15.52
N LEU A 34 -8.26 -0.93 15.29
CA LEU A 34 -8.98 -0.11 16.28
C LEU A 34 -9.31 -0.90 17.54
N ASN A 35 -9.75 -2.16 17.39
CA ASN A 35 -10.06 -3.03 18.54
C ASN A 35 -8.81 -3.30 19.38
N SER A 36 -7.70 -3.61 18.72
CA SER A 36 -6.40 -3.85 19.35
C SER A 36 -5.89 -2.62 20.11
N GLY A 37 -6.00 -1.44 19.50
CA GLY A 37 -5.60 -0.18 20.15
C GLY A 37 -6.41 0.13 21.39
N ARG A 38 -7.75 -0.06 21.33
CA ARG A 38 -8.63 0.04 22.49
C ARG A 38 -8.23 -0.92 23.59
N TYR A 39 -8.03 -2.19 23.25
CA TYR A 39 -7.65 -3.21 24.21
C TYR A 39 -6.34 -2.89 24.93
N VAL A 40 -5.32 -2.43 24.22
CA VAL A 40 -4.02 -2.06 24.81
C VAL A 40 -4.17 -0.95 25.85
N LEU A 41 -4.99 0.05 25.60
CA LEU A 41 -5.20 1.15 26.54
C LEU A 41 -5.99 0.73 27.77
N GLU A 42 -6.92 -0.21 27.66
CA GLU A 42 -7.76 -0.69 28.75
C GLU A 42 -7.08 -1.79 29.58
N ASN A 43 -6.32 -2.70 28.94
CA ASN A 43 -5.84 -3.95 29.52
C ASN A 43 -4.30 -4.11 29.49
N GLY A 44 -3.60 -3.24 28.77
CA GLY A 44 -2.16 -3.39 28.51
C GLY A 44 -1.86 -4.29 27.32
N ILE A 45 -0.57 -4.56 27.11
CA ILE A 45 -0.07 -5.35 25.96
C ILE A 45 -0.36 -6.84 26.16
N PRO A 46 -1.15 -7.50 25.28
CA PRO A 46 -1.49 -8.90 25.42
C PRO A 46 -0.34 -9.82 25.03
N VAL A 47 -0.24 -10.97 25.68
CA VAL A 47 0.63 -12.09 25.31
C VAL A 47 -0.16 -13.30 24.81
N THR A 48 -1.49 -13.27 25.01
CA THR A 48 -2.45 -14.24 24.51
C THR A 48 -3.53 -13.51 23.72
N GLU A 49 -4.06 -14.15 22.72
CA GLU A 49 -5.10 -13.63 21.86
C GLU A 49 -6.42 -13.41 22.66
N PRO A 50 -6.98 -12.19 22.67
CA PRO A 50 -8.12 -11.89 23.55
C PRO A 50 -9.47 -11.81 22.84
N PHE A 51 -9.54 -11.80 21.49
CA PHE A 51 -10.73 -11.38 20.75
C PHE A 51 -11.60 -12.53 20.26
N THR A 52 -10.99 -13.70 19.96
CA THR A 52 -11.70 -14.83 19.39
C THR A 52 -12.32 -15.76 20.45
N ILE A 53 -13.01 -16.81 19.99
CA ILE A 53 -13.54 -17.87 20.85
C ILE A 53 -12.44 -18.80 21.39
N HIS A 54 -11.22 -18.69 20.84
CA HIS A 54 -10.09 -19.56 21.20
C HIS A 54 -9.34 -18.98 22.40
N GLU A 55 -9.12 -19.80 23.42
CA GLU A 55 -8.43 -19.36 24.63
C GLU A 55 -6.95 -19.77 24.63
N GLY A 56 -6.10 -18.90 25.16
CA GLY A 56 -4.69 -19.19 25.45
C GLY A 56 -3.78 -19.24 24.24
N LEU A 57 -4.21 -18.81 23.04
CA LEU A 57 -3.33 -18.73 21.87
C LEU A 57 -2.22 -17.72 22.11
N HIS A 58 -0.96 -18.11 21.92
CA HIS A 58 0.16 -17.19 22.00
C HIS A 58 0.06 -16.10 20.92
N PHE A 59 0.18 -14.84 21.35
CA PHE A 59 -0.03 -13.69 20.47
C PHE A 59 1.09 -12.67 20.58
N VAL A 60 1.51 -12.15 19.44
CA VAL A 60 2.46 -11.03 19.32
C VAL A 60 1.80 -9.93 18.51
N MET A 61 1.44 -8.84 19.15
CA MET A 61 0.84 -7.67 18.50
C MET A 61 1.92 -6.87 17.76
N GLN A 62 2.12 -7.16 16.49
CA GLN A 62 3.23 -6.66 15.69
C GLN A 62 3.23 -5.15 15.43
N GLN A 63 2.11 -4.48 15.66
CA GLN A 63 1.89 -3.08 15.31
C GLN A 63 1.24 -2.27 16.43
N TRP A 64 1.46 -2.69 17.69
CA TRP A 64 0.76 -2.19 18.86
C TRP A 64 0.72 -0.66 18.98
N LEU A 65 1.80 0.03 18.59
CA LEU A 65 1.85 1.49 18.66
C LEU A 65 1.01 2.14 17.54
N THR A 66 0.92 1.53 16.37
CA THR A 66 0.01 1.96 15.30
C THR A 66 -1.44 1.75 15.72
N ASP A 67 -1.76 0.62 16.36
CA ASP A 67 -3.10 0.28 16.82
C ASP A 67 -3.57 1.32 17.84
N VAL A 68 -2.75 1.63 18.84
CA VAL A 68 -3.04 2.68 19.83
C VAL A 68 -3.19 4.05 19.17
N LEU A 69 -2.30 4.44 18.27
CA LEU A 69 -2.37 5.72 17.57
C LEU A 69 -3.67 5.85 16.75
N TYR A 70 -4.06 4.80 16.04
CA TYR A 70 -5.28 4.81 15.22
C TYR A 70 -6.53 4.84 16.10
N TRP A 71 -6.55 4.07 17.19
CA TRP A 71 -7.64 4.11 18.14
C TRP A 71 -7.82 5.49 18.78
N GLU A 72 -6.76 6.12 19.26
CA GLU A 72 -6.83 7.46 19.85
C GLU A 72 -7.39 8.49 18.85
N ILE A 73 -6.91 8.46 17.60
CA ILE A 73 -7.43 9.35 16.55
C ILE A 73 -8.92 9.06 16.28
N TYR A 74 -9.29 7.78 16.20
CA TYR A 74 -10.68 7.39 15.99
C TYR A 74 -11.57 7.77 17.19
N HIS A 75 -11.09 7.55 18.41
CA HIS A 75 -11.82 7.86 19.63
C HIS A 75 -12.17 9.35 19.74
N TYR A 76 -11.22 10.24 19.46
CA TYR A 76 -11.43 11.69 19.57
C TYR A 76 -12.02 12.35 18.33
N ALA A 77 -11.77 11.85 17.16
CA ALA A 77 -12.12 12.50 15.89
C ALA A 77 -12.92 11.60 14.92
N GLY A 78 -13.27 10.40 15.35
CA GLY A 78 -14.04 9.45 14.55
C GLY A 78 -13.36 9.03 13.26
N MET A 79 -14.13 8.48 12.35
CA MET A 79 -13.67 8.08 11.01
C MET A 79 -13.04 9.24 10.23
N GLY A 80 -13.57 10.47 10.40
CA GLY A 80 -13.01 11.66 9.76
C GLY A 80 -11.58 11.97 10.19
N GLY A 81 -11.25 11.74 11.47
CA GLY A 81 -9.91 11.87 12.01
C GLY A 81 -8.92 10.88 11.41
N LEU A 82 -9.31 9.60 11.31
CA LEU A 82 -8.50 8.56 10.63
C LEU A 82 -8.24 8.91 9.17
N LEU A 83 -9.29 9.29 8.44
CA LEU A 83 -9.17 9.70 7.04
C LEU A 83 -8.22 10.90 6.87
N CYS A 84 -8.31 11.88 7.76
CA CYS A 84 -7.39 13.03 7.77
C CYS A 84 -5.95 12.59 8.03
N MET A 85 -5.70 11.73 9.01
CA MET A 85 -4.38 11.18 9.35
C MET A 85 -3.77 10.43 8.15
N LEU A 86 -4.53 9.56 7.49
CA LEU A 86 -4.06 8.83 6.32
C LEU A 86 -3.67 9.77 5.17
N HIS A 87 -4.44 10.83 4.93
CA HIS A 87 -4.07 11.85 3.93
C HIS A 87 -2.79 12.60 4.31
N VAL A 88 -2.64 12.98 5.59
CA VAL A 88 -1.43 13.64 6.08
C VAL A 88 -0.21 12.73 5.92
N ALA A 89 -0.35 11.44 6.26
CA ALA A 89 0.71 10.45 6.08
C ALA A 89 1.07 10.25 4.60
N ALA A 90 0.08 10.19 3.71
CA ALA A 90 0.31 10.09 2.26
C ALA A 90 1.03 11.34 1.71
N ILE A 91 0.63 12.54 2.14
CA ILE A 91 1.31 13.79 1.78
C ILE A 91 2.75 13.78 2.27
N ALA A 92 2.99 13.36 3.51
CA ALA A 92 4.33 13.25 4.08
C ALA A 92 5.20 12.25 3.29
N LEU A 93 4.64 11.10 2.92
CA LEU A 93 5.30 10.09 2.09
C LEU A 93 5.74 10.67 0.74
N ILE A 94 4.83 11.33 0.03
CA ILE A 94 5.12 11.90 -1.30
C ILE A 94 6.13 13.04 -1.19
N TYR A 95 6.04 13.86 -0.15
CA TYR A 95 7.02 14.91 0.09
C TYR A 95 8.41 14.34 0.43
N ALA A 96 8.48 13.31 1.26
CA ALA A 96 9.73 12.60 1.56
C ALA A 96 10.34 11.99 0.29
N TYR A 97 9.51 11.35 -0.56
CA TYR A 97 9.96 10.83 -1.86
C TYR A 97 10.47 11.94 -2.79
N TYR A 98 9.78 13.09 -2.84
CA TYR A 98 10.28 14.26 -3.59
C TYR A 98 11.65 14.70 -3.10
N ARG A 99 11.86 14.76 -1.79
CA ARG A 99 13.17 15.15 -1.21
C ARG A 99 14.25 14.14 -1.58
N LEU A 100 13.94 12.84 -1.53
CA LEU A 100 14.83 11.77 -1.93
C LEU A 100 15.14 11.81 -3.43
N ALA A 101 14.13 11.90 -4.28
CA ALA A 101 14.30 12.00 -5.73
C ALA A 101 15.10 13.24 -6.14
N LYS A 102 14.91 14.38 -5.43
CA LYS A 102 15.72 15.59 -5.63
C LYS A 102 17.18 15.38 -5.24
N LEU A 103 17.43 14.68 -4.14
CA LEU A 103 18.78 14.35 -3.69
C LEU A 103 19.49 13.45 -4.70
N VAL A 104 18.85 12.35 -5.12
CA VAL A 104 19.38 11.35 -6.06
C VAL A 104 19.59 11.95 -7.45
N SER A 105 18.72 12.87 -7.90
CA SER A 105 18.86 13.59 -9.17
C SER A 105 19.75 14.84 -9.09
N ARG A 106 20.60 14.92 -8.08
CA ARG A 106 21.56 16.02 -7.91
C ARG A 106 20.92 17.42 -7.94
N GLY A 107 19.79 17.57 -7.25
CA GLY A 107 19.07 18.84 -7.12
C GLY A 107 18.12 19.18 -8.28
N ASN A 108 17.88 18.25 -9.22
CA ASN A 108 16.97 18.48 -10.33
C ASN A 108 15.51 18.47 -9.88
N GLU A 109 14.95 19.65 -9.68
CA GLU A 109 13.58 19.82 -9.20
C GLU A 109 12.52 19.26 -10.15
N HIS A 110 12.71 19.40 -11.47
CA HIS A 110 11.74 18.90 -12.45
C HIS A 110 11.62 17.37 -12.38
N THR A 111 12.76 16.67 -12.31
CA THR A 111 12.80 15.20 -12.14
C THR A 111 12.10 14.79 -10.85
N ALA A 112 12.44 15.45 -9.75
CA ALA A 112 11.88 15.14 -8.44
C ALA A 112 10.35 15.31 -8.41
N ILE A 113 9.82 16.38 -8.99
CA ILE A 113 8.37 16.64 -9.07
C ILE A 113 7.67 15.57 -9.92
N VAL A 114 8.17 15.31 -11.15
CA VAL A 114 7.53 14.35 -12.08
C VAL A 114 7.49 12.95 -11.47
N LEU A 115 8.59 12.48 -10.89
CA LEU A 115 8.63 11.16 -10.26
C LEU A 115 7.76 11.08 -9.01
N SER A 116 7.71 12.15 -8.20
CA SER A 116 6.84 12.18 -7.02
C SER A 116 5.37 12.18 -7.39
N MET A 117 4.99 12.86 -8.46
CA MET A 117 3.62 12.81 -8.97
C MET A 117 3.25 11.41 -9.45
N PHE A 118 4.14 10.77 -10.21
CA PHE A 118 3.91 9.41 -10.69
C PHE A 118 3.79 8.42 -9.54
N MET A 119 4.74 8.47 -8.59
CA MET A 119 4.70 7.63 -7.40
C MET A 119 3.47 7.93 -6.55
N GLY A 120 3.11 9.20 -6.38
CA GLY A 120 1.92 9.61 -5.66
C GLY A 120 0.65 9.00 -6.23
N VAL A 121 0.47 9.03 -7.56
CA VAL A 121 -0.69 8.39 -8.21
C VAL A 121 -0.71 6.89 -7.93
N LEU A 122 0.42 6.19 -8.07
CA LEU A 122 0.48 4.74 -7.85
C LEU A 122 0.20 4.36 -6.39
N VAL A 123 0.76 5.09 -5.43
CA VAL A 123 0.50 4.87 -3.99
C VAL A 123 -0.96 5.12 -3.66
N CYS A 124 -1.53 6.18 -4.22
CA CYS A 124 -2.93 6.51 -4.00
C CYS A 124 -3.90 5.46 -4.53
N LEU A 125 -3.57 4.82 -5.65
CA LEU A 125 -4.40 3.78 -6.26
C LEU A 125 -4.36 2.46 -5.46
N THR A 126 -3.33 2.23 -4.65
CA THR A 126 -3.07 0.87 -4.13
C THR A 126 -2.92 0.79 -2.62
N PHE A 127 -2.48 1.85 -1.92
CA PHE A 127 -1.94 1.69 -0.56
C PHE A 127 -2.46 2.67 0.50
N ILE A 128 -3.41 3.55 0.20
CA ILE A 128 -4.02 4.39 1.23
C ILE A 128 -5.16 3.64 1.89
N ARG A 129 -4.79 2.76 2.80
CA ARG A 129 -5.69 1.95 3.64
C ARG A 129 -5.38 2.18 5.10
N THR A 130 -6.29 1.79 5.98
CA THR A 130 -6.11 1.83 7.44
C THR A 130 -5.13 0.77 7.93
N ARG A 131 -3.95 0.73 7.34
CA ARG A 131 -2.88 -0.24 7.65
C ARG A 131 -1.55 0.48 7.94
N PRO A 132 -0.61 -0.12 8.68
CA PRO A 132 0.68 0.49 9.01
C PRO A 132 1.64 0.66 7.83
N GLN A 133 1.36 0.05 6.64
CA GLN A 133 2.24 0.11 5.47
C GLN A 133 2.60 1.53 5.03
N LEU A 134 1.69 2.49 5.20
CA LEU A 134 1.94 3.88 4.82
C LEU A 134 3.04 4.51 5.69
N LEU A 135 3.02 4.23 7.00
CA LEU A 135 4.04 4.69 7.96
C LEU A 135 5.37 3.98 7.71
N SER A 136 5.35 2.67 7.46
CA SER A 136 6.56 1.90 7.12
C SER A 136 7.21 2.41 5.83
N SER A 137 6.41 2.71 4.81
CA SER A 137 6.87 3.29 3.54
C SER A 137 7.58 4.62 3.74
N LEU A 138 7.04 5.48 4.61
CA LEU A 138 7.67 6.75 4.96
C LEU A 138 9.04 6.52 5.64
N ILE A 139 9.11 5.57 6.58
CA ILE A 139 10.35 5.21 7.28
C ILE A 139 11.41 4.70 6.29
N PHE A 140 11.05 3.82 5.34
CA PHE A 140 11.98 3.32 4.33
C PHE A 140 12.52 4.43 3.41
N ILE A 141 11.67 5.36 2.99
CA ILE A 141 12.13 6.53 2.22
C ILE A 141 13.10 7.38 3.03
N LEU A 142 12.81 7.59 4.32
CA LEU A 142 13.70 8.35 5.21
C LEU A 142 15.02 7.62 5.45
N GLU A 143 15.02 6.30 5.54
CA GLU A 143 16.24 5.47 5.62
C GLU A 143 17.13 5.72 4.39
N ILE A 144 16.62 5.50 3.18
CA ILE A 144 17.38 5.72 1.94
C ILE A 144 17.81 7.20 1.82
N PHE A 145 16.95 8.14 2.21
CA PHE A 145 17.31 9.56 2.23
C PHE A 145 18.49 9.83 3.18
N CYS A 146 18.52 9.22 4.35
CA CYS A 146 19.61 9.35 5.30
C CYS A 146 20.91 8.75 4.76
N LEU A 147 20.86 7.55 4.18
CA LEU A 147 22.00 6.88 3.57
C LEU A 147 22.59 7.71 2.41
N GLU A 148 21.77 8.14 1.46
CA GLU A 148 22.21 8.96 0.31
C GLU A 148 22.72 10.33 0.77
N SER A 149 22.06 10.95 1.77
CA SER A 149 22.53 12.23 2.34
C SER A 149 23.88 12.07 3.06
N TYR A 150 24.10 10.98 3.77
CA TYR A 150 25.40 10.68 4.38
C TYR A 150 26.48 10.47 3.32
N LEU A 151 26.21 9.70 2.29
CA LEU A 151 27.17 9.47 1.20
C LEU A 151 27.57 10.79 0.52
N GLN A 152 26.63 11.71 0.28
CA GLN A 152 26.92 12.99 -0.37
C GLN A 152 27.59 14.01 0.54
N THR A 153 27.26 14.03 1.84
CA THR A 153 27.69 15.12 2.75
C THR A 153 28.66 14.69 3.83
N ARG A 154 28.79 13.39 4.11
CA ARG A 154 29.56 12.78 5.21
C ARG A 154 29.15 13.29 6.60
N LYS A 155 27.97 13.89 6.75
CA LYS A 155 27.48 14.38 8.05
C LYS A 155 26.88 13.23 8.87
N LYS A 156 27.49 12.94 10.02
CA LYS A 156 27.12 11.83 10.93
C LYS A 156 25.67 11.89 11.41
N LYS A 157 25.04 13.08 11.46
CA LYS A 157 23.65 13.23 11.88
C LYS A 157 22.67 12.34 11.09
N TYR A 158 22.95 12.08 9.81
CA TYR A 158 22.08 11.20 8.99
C TYR A 158 22.18 9.74 9.41
N ILE A 159 23.38 9.29 9.78
CA ILE A 159 23.59 7.93 10.29
C ILE A 159 22.93 7.75 11.68
N LEU A 160 23.00 8.77 12.54
CA LEU A 160 22.39 8.75 13.87
C LEU A 160 20.85 8.74 13.86
N LEU A 161 20.21 9.08 12.73
CA LEU A 161 18.76 8.95 12.58
C LEU A 161 18.31 7.51 12.32
N LEU A 162 19.16 6.64 11.78
CA LEU A 162 18.78 5.27 11.43
C LEU A 162 18.33 4.42 12.63
N PRO A 163 19.02 4.44 13.80
CA PRO A 163 18.53 3.77 15.00
C PRO A 163 17.17 4.28 15.48
N ILE A 164 16.89 5.59 15.32
CA ILE A 164 15.59 6.18 15.67
C ILE A 164 14.50 5.64 14.73
N LEU A 165 14.78 5.52 13.43
CA LEU A 165 13.86 4.90 12.48
C LEU A 165 13.62 3.42 12.81
N SER A 166 14.65 2.70 13.29
CA SER A 166 14.53 1.33 13.77
C SER A 166 13.59 1.23 14.96
N LEU A 167 13.81 2.08 15.98
CA LEU A 167 12.95 2.14 17.17
C LEU A 167 11.48 2.45 16.82
N LEU A 168 11.26 3.36 15.90
CA LEU A 168 9.90 3.67 15.43
C LEU A 168 9.28 2.48 14.70
N LEU A 169 10.01 1.87 13.74
CA LEU A 169 9.45 0.83 12.90
C LEU A 169 9.14 -0.45 13.68
N ILE A 170 10.01 -0.85 14.62
CA ILE A 170 9.77 -2.08 15.41
C ILE A 170 8.48 -1.99 16.24
N ASN A 171 8.09 -0.81 16.69
CA ASN A 171 6.89 -0.58 17.47
C ASN A 171 5.66 -0.24 16.60
N LEU A 172 5.85 0.39 15.43
CA LEU A 172 4.77 0.72 14.52
C LEU A 172 4.39 -0.44 13.59
N HIS A 173 5.36 -1.28 13.18
CA HIS A 173 5.14 -2.37 12.24
C HIS A 173 6.29 -3.37 12.26
N ALA A 174 6.34 -4.22 13.27
CA ALA A 174 7.44 -5.16 13.50
C ALA A 174 7.69 -6.12 12.32
N ALA A 175 6.64 -6.60 11.65
CA ALA A 175 6.78 -7.46 10.47
C ALA A 175 7.64 -6.83 9.35
N MET A 176 7.65 -5.51 9.24
CA MET A 176 8.45 -4.79 8.24
C MET A 176 9.83 -4.34 8.75
N TRP A 177 10.11 -4.50 10.05
CA TRP A 177 11.37 -4.05 10.64
C TRP A 177 12.62 -4.69 9.99
N PRO A 178 12.66 -6.00 9.62
CA PRO A 178 13.83 -6.59 8.97
C PRO A 178 14.18 -5.94 7.62
N MET A 179 13.23 -5.25 6.97
CA MET A 179 13.48 -4.55 5.70
C MET A 179 14.49 -3.42 5.83
N LEU A 180 14.66 -2.81 7.03
CA LEU A 180 15.75 -1.84 7.27
C LEU A 180 17.12 -2.48 7.05
N LEU A 181 17.30 -3.70 7.51
CA LEU A 181 18.57 -4.43 7.29
C LEU A 181 18.73 -4.84 5.83
N VAL A 182 17.64 -5.27 5.19
CA VAL A 182 17.64 -5.67 3.77
C VAL A 182 18.02 -4.48 2.87
N PHE A 183 17.50 -3.27 3.14
CA PHE A 183 17.83 -2.08 2.34
C PHE A 183 19.23 -1.52 2.60
N LEU A 184 19.88 -1.90 3.69
CA LEU A 184 21.29 -1.60 3.94
C LEU A 184 22.24 -2.51 3.13
N LEU A 185 21.86 -3.76 2.83
CA LEU A 185 22.73 -4.73 2.14
C LEU A 185 23.26 -4.23 0.78
N PRO A 186 22.50 -3.57 -0.10
CA PRO A 186 22.99 -3.01 -1.35
C PRO A 186 24.18 -2.07 -1.18
N TYR A 187 24.22 -1.30 -0.09
CA TYR A 187 25.31 -0.36 0.21
C TYR A 187 26.58 -1.08 0.66
N LEU A 188 26.44 -2.18 1.42
CA LEU A 188 27.57 -3.05 1.78
C LEU A 188 28.14 -3.75 0.54
N ILE A 189 27.26 -4.36 -0.27
CA ILE A 189 27.65 -5.10 -1.48
C ILE A 189 28.39 -4.17 -2.44
N GLU A 190 27.91 -2.94 -2.63
CA GLU A 190 28.59 -1.94 -3.46
C GLU A 190 30.01 -1.66 -2.95
N ASN A 191 30.19 -1.49 -1.63
CA ASN A 191 31.51 -1.27 -1.05
C ASN A 191 32.46 -2.46 -1.30
N LEU A 192 31.98 -3.69 -1.09
CA LEU A 192 32.77 -4.92 -1.28
C LEU A 192 33.15 -5.15 -2.75
N LEU A 193 32.28 -4.80 -3.67
CA LEU A 193 32.47 -5.00 -5.12
C LEU A 193 33.24 -3.85 -5.78
N GLN A 194 33.32 -2.68 -5.19
CA GLN A 194 33.95 -1.48 -5.77
C GLN A 194 35.38 -1.73 -6.27
N LYS A 195 36.13 -2.60 -5.59
CA LYS A 195 37.53 -2.95 -5.94
C LYS A 195 37.62 -3.97 -7.09
N LYS A 196 36.53 -4.67 -7.43
CA LYS A 196 36.52 -5.81 -8.35
C LYS A 196 35.75 -5.55 -9.64
N LEU A 197 34.89 -4.55 -9.65
CA LEU A 197 34.05 -4.27 -10.81
C LEU A 197 34.79 -3.38 -11.83
N PRO A 198 34.67 -3.67 -13.15
CA PRO A 198 35.21 -2.81 -14.19
C PRO A 198 34.54 -1.42 -14.15
N CYS A 199 35.26 -0.39 -14.62
CA CYS A 199 34.90 1.04 -14.58
C CYS A 199 33.55 1.44 -15.23
N GLN A 200 32.70 0.48 -15.60
CA GLN A 200 31.38 0.74 -16.20
C GLN A 200 30.32 1.15 -15.15
N PHE A 201 30.53 0.80 -13.88
CA PHE A 201 29.64 1.23 -12.80
C PHE A 201 30.11 2.57 -12.27
N ALA A 202 29.19 3.53 -12.18
CA ALA A 202 29.52 4.88 -11.70
C ALA A 202 30.16 4.81 -10.31
N THR A 203 31.42 5.25 -10.22
CA THR A 203 32.14 5.33 -8.95
C THR A 203 31.63 6.51 -8.14
N GLU A 204 30.61 6.27 -7.34
CA GLU A 204 30.16 7.21 -6.32
C GLU A 204 30.76 6.85 -4.96
N GLN A 205 30.62 7.77 -3.99
CA GLN A 205 31.07 7.49 -2.65
C GLN A 205 30.29 6.34 -2.03
N VAL A 206 30.95 5.37 -1.44
CA VAL A 206 30.37 4.18 -0.83
C VAL A 206 30.30 4.30 0.69
N LEU A 207 29.43 3.51 1.30
CA LEU A 207 29.33 3.35 2.74
C LEU A 207 30.49 2.45 3.21
N ASP A 208 31.33 2.94 4.10
CA ASP A 208 32.43 2.13 4.64
C ASP A 208 31.93 1.03 5.58
N VAL A 209 32.65 -0.11 5.61
CA VAL A 209 32.25 -1.31 6.36
C VAL A 209 32.11 -1.02 7.86
N ARG A 210 32.97 -0.18 8.43
CA ARG A 210 32.92 0.16 9.86
C ARG A 210 31.63 0.90 10.19
N THR A 211 31.28 1.93 9.39
CA THR A 211 30.02 2.65 9.55
C THR A 211 28.83 1.73 9.34
N PHE A 212 28.86 0.84 8.33
CA PHE A 212 27.83 -0.16 8.11
C PHE A 212 27.60 -1.04 9.34
N LEU A 213 28.65 -1.66 9.89
CA LEU A 213 28.56 -2.52 11.07
C LEU A 213 28.05 -1.77 12.30
N THR A 214 28.49 -0.51 12.48
CA THR A 214 28.00 0.35 13.57
C THR A 214 26.50 0.60 13.44
N VAL A 215 26.02 0.92 12.24
CA VAL A 215 24.59 1.15 11.97
C VAL A 215 23.78 -0.12 12.22
N VAL A 216 24.22 -1.25 11.69
CA VAL A 216 23.54 -2.54 11.91
C VAL A 216 23.46 -2.86 13.40
N GLY A 217 24.57 -2.70 14.14
CA GLY A 217 24.59 -2.93 15.58
C GLY A 217 23.59 -2.03 16.33
N LEU A 218 23.52 -0.75 15.99
CA LEU A 218 22.57 0.18 16.60
C LEU A 218 21.11 -0.11 16.21
N ILE A 219 20.85 -0.49 14.97
CA ILE A 219 19.51 -0.90 14.51
C ILE A 219 19.05 -2.12 15.29
N LEU A 220 19.92 -3.13 15.44
CA LEU A 220 19.62 -4.34 16.20
C LEU A 220 19.35 -4.03 17.67
N LEU A 221 20.17 -3.19 18.31
CA LEU A 221 19.96 -2.78 19.71
C LEU A 221 18.61 -2.07 19.89
N CYS A 222 18.26 -1.15 18.99
CA CYS A 222 16.98 -0.47 19.03
C CYS A 222 15.81 -1.43 18.73
N GLY A 223 16.04 -2.48 17.92
CA GLY A 223 15.06 -3.52 17.63
C GLY A 223 14.57 -4.26 18.88
N PHE A 224 15.41 -4.40 19.92
CA PHE A 224 15.00 -5.00 21.20
C PHE A 224 14.12 -4.10 22.06
N ILE A 225 14.00 -2.80 21.74
CA ILE A 225 13.17 -1.85 22.51
C ILE A 225 11.72 -1.92 22.02
N ASN A 226 11.07 -3.04 22.33
CA ASN A 226 9.67 -3.32 22.03
C ASN A 226 9.11 -4.30 23.09
N PRO A 227 7.79 -4.46 23.24
CA PRO A 227 7.19 -5.30 24.28
C PRO A 227 7.51 -6.80 24.17
N TYR A 228 7.82 -7.29 22.97
CA TYR A 228 8.00 -8.72 22.67
C TYR A 228 9.46 -9.12 22.37
N GLY A 229 10.40 -8.17 22.46
CA GLY A 229 11.82 -8.42 22.25
C GLY A 229 12.12 -9.08 20.90
N TRP A 230 12.76 -10.27 20.96
CA TRP A 230 13.14 -11.02 19.76
C TRP A 230 11.97 -11.48 18.89
N GLU A 231 10.84 -11.80 19.49
CA GLU A 231 9.67 -12.29 18.75
C GLU A 231 9.12 -11.22 17.78
N ALA A 232 9.11 -9.96 18.19
CA ALA A 232 8.75 -8.87 17.29
C ALA A 232 9.77 -8.69 16.16
N MET A 233 11.08 -8.81 16.44
CA MET A 233 12.14 -8.67 15.43
C MET A 233 12.07 -9.76 14.35
N THR A 234 11.60 -10.94 14.70
CA THR A 234 11.48 -12.10 13.81
C THR A 234 10.07 -12.34 13.30
N TYR A 235 9.15 -11.42 13.57
CA TYR A 235 7.74 -11.58 13.25
C TYR A 235 7.45 -11.90 11.77
N VAL A 236 8.23 -11.34 10.85
CA VAL A 236 8.09 -11.61 9.40
C VAL A 236 8.07 -13.11 9.08
N PHE A 237 8.80 -13.93 9.85
CA PHE A 237 8.85 -15.37 9.65
C PHE A 237 7.60 -16.11 10.16
N ARG A 238 6.69 -15.43 10.86
CA ARG A 238 5.43 -16.00 11.33
C ARG A 238 4.35 -16.05 10.22
N SER A 239 4.47 -15.22 9.20
CA SER A 239 3.50 -15.16 8.10
C SER A 239 4.06 -15.60 6.75
N TYR A 240 5.39 -15.51 6.54
CA TYR A 240 6.01 -15.91 5.28
C TYR A 240 6.49 -17.37 5.34
N GLY A 241 6.19 -18.12 4.28
CA GLY A 241 6.66 -19.51 4.12
C GLY A 241 5.63 -20.56 4.50
N TYR A 242 4.44 -20.18 4.95
CA TYR A 242 3.33 -21.10 5.22
C TYR A 242 2.44 -21.24 3.99
N GLU A 243 2.31 -22.47 3.50
CA GLU A 243 1.55 -22.78 2.29
C GLU A 243 0.05 -22.52 2.49
N GLU A 244 -0.46 -22.77 3.68
CA GLU A 244 -1.85 -22.54 4.08
C GLU A 244 -2.22 -21.06 3.97
N ILE A 245 -1.37 -20.14 4.48
CA ILE A 245 -1.58 -18.69 4.35
C ILE A 245 -1.58 -18.30 2.87
N ASN A 246 -0.63 -18.81 2.10
CA ASN A 246 -0.52 -18.48 0.67
C ASN A 246 -1.73 -18.95 -0.14
N MET A 247 -2.43 -20.00 0.27
CA MET A 247 -3.63 -20.47 -0.43
C MET A 247 -4.87 -19.60 -0.19
N ILE A 248 -4.99 -19.00 0.99
CA ILE A 248 -6.19 -18.25 1.41
C ILE A 248 -5.99 -16.74 1.25
N VAL A 249 -4.80 -16.21 1.61
CA VAL A 249 -4.53 -14.78 1.62
C VAL A 249 -4.10 -14.29 0.23
N GLY A 250 -5.01 -13.71 -0.53
CA GLY A 250 -4.77 -13.28 -1.92
C GLY A 250 -3.60 -12.29 -2.11
N GLU A 251 -3.28 -11.48 -1.11
CA GLU A 251 -2.13 -10.55 -1.14
C GLU A 251 -0.76 -11.26 -1.12
N MET A 252 -0.73 -12.50 -0.65
CA MET A 252 0.49 -13.35 -0.61
C MET A 252 0.76 -14.06 -1.93
N HIS A 253 -0.22 -14.07 -2.84
CA HIS A 253 -0.03 -14.68 -4.16
C HIS A 253 1.03 -13.94 -4.98
N ALA A 254 1.69 -14.69 -5.86
CA ALA A 254 2.58 -14.14 -6.88
C ALA A 254 1.81 -13.18 -7.80
N LEU A 255 2.50 -12.18 -8.34
CA LEU A 255 1.90 -11.22 -9.26
C LEU A 255 1.47 -11.91 -10.57
N ASP A 256 0.15 -12.02 -10.79
CA ASP A 256 -0.41 -12.67 -11.96
C ASP A 256 -0.37 -11.75 -13.20
N ILE A 257 0.37 -12.19 -14.22
CA ILE A 257 0.50 -11.50 -15.50
C ILE A 257 -0.82 -11.51 -16.32
N HIS A 258 -1.75 -12.40 -16.04
CA HIS A 258 -3.03 -12.46 -16.77
C HIS A 258 -3.97 -11.31 -16.34
N LEU A 259 -3.82 -10.81 -15.13
CA LEU A 259 -4.58 -9.68 -14.61
C LEU A 259 -4.11 -8.35 -15.21
N PRO A 260 -5.01 -7.36 -15.44
CA PRO A 260 -4.65 -6.05 -16.00
C PRO A 260 -3.59 -5.32 -15.18
N LEU A 261 -3.68 -5.38 -13.85
CA LEU A 261 -2.72 -4.76 -12.94
C LEU A 261 -1.35 -5.45 -13.02
N GLY A 262 -1.33 -6.79 -13.11
CA GLY A 262 -0.09 -7.54 -13.32
C GLY A 262 0.59 -7.15 -14.62
N LYS A 263 -0.13 -7.12 -15.74
CA LYS A 263 0.42 -6.66 -17.04
C LYS A 263 1.07 -5.29 -16.95
N LEU A 264 0.43 -4.35 -16.23
CA LEU A 264 0.97 -3.02 -16.02
C LEU A 264 2.30 -3.05 -15.26
N TYR A 265 2.38 -3.78 -14.14
CA TYR A 265 3.60 -3.88 -13.35
C TYR A 265 4.72 -4.59 -14.10
N TYR A 266 4.44 -5.69 -14.80
CA TYR A 266 5.45 -6.35 -15.65
C TYR A 266 5.99 -5.41 -16.72
N ALA A 267 5.14 -4.60 -17.36
CA ALA A 267 5.58 -3.59 -18.34
C ALA A 267 6.46 -2.50 -17.69
N ILE A 268 6.12 -2.06 -16.48
CA ILE A 268 6.92 -1.09 -15.71
C ILE A 268 8.28 -1.70 -15.35
N PHE A 269 8.32 -2.93 -14.83
CA PHE A 269 9.55 -3.63 -14.46
C PHE A 269 10.48 -3.77 -15.66
N LEU A 270 9.95 -4.28 -16.79
CA LEU A 270 10.72 -4.42 -18.03
C LEU A 270 11.24 -3.07 -18.52
N GLY A 271 10.40 -2.05 -18.52
CA GLY A 271 10.78 -0.69 -18.92
C GLY A 271 11.94 -0.14 -18.09
N ILE A 272 11.91 -0.31 -16.76
CA ILE A 272 13.00 0.12 -15.86
C ILE A 272 14.26 -0.69 -16.11
N LEU A 273 14.19 -2.01 -16.27
CA LEU A 273 15.35 -2.86 -16.56
C LEU A 273 16.01 -2.51 -17.88
N VAL A 274 15.22 -2.22 -18.93
CA VAL A 274 15.73 -1.74 -20.22
C VAL A 274 16.42 -0.38 -20.09
N LEU A 275 15.88 0.53 -19.28
CA LEU A 275 16.55 1.81 -18.98
C LEU A 275 17.88 1.58 -18.27
N TYR A 276 17.95 0.62 -17.35
CA TYR A 276 19.16 0.29 -16.59
C TYR A 276 20.24 -0.33 -17.47
N ALA A 277 19.88 -1.21 -18.41
CA ALA A 277 20.82 -1.84 -19.32
C ALA A 277 21.61 -0.84 -20.21
N ARG A 278 21.10 0.38 -20.36
CA ARG A 278 21.71 1.42 -21.22
C ARG A 278 22.51 2.47 -20.45
N LYS A 279 22.65 2.34 -19.13
CA LYS A 279 23.26 3.39 -18.29
C LYS A 279 24.19 2.79 -17.24
N SER A 280 25.25 3.55 -16.93
CA SER A 280 26.12 3.26 -15.78
C SER A 280 25.44 3.68 -14.48
N LEU A 281 25.19 2.74 -13.59
CA LEU A 281 24.51 2.94 -12.33
C LEU A 281 25.36 2.44 -11.16
N PRO A 282 25.29 3.10 -9.99
CA PRO A 282 25.77 2.51 -8.74
C PRO A 282 25.15 1.15 -8.49
N VAL A 283 25.95 0.21 -7.99
CA VAL A 283 25.51 -1.19 -7.74
C VAL A 283 24.32 -1.21 -6.77
N ARG A 284 24.34 -0.35 -5.74
CA ARG A 284 23.25 -0.25 -4.77
C ARG A 284 21.91 0.05 -5.43
N TYR A 285 21.87 0.88 -6.48
CA TYR A 285 20.63 1.22 -7.18
C TYR A 285 20.09 0.04 -7.99
N VAL A 286 20.96 -0.70 -8.64
CA VAL A 286 20.57 -1.92 -9.35
C VAL A 286 19.98 -2.94 -8.38
N LEU A 287 20.67 -3.17 -7.24
CA LEU A 287 20.23 -4.13 -6.24
C LEU A 287 18.92 -3.72 -5.55
N LEU A 288 18.73 -2.43 -5.22
CA LEU A 288 17.47 -1.93 -4.66
C LEU A 288 16.29 -2.18 -5.62
N THR A 289 16.49 -1.89 -6.92
CA THR A 289 15.42 -2.11 -7.90
C THR A 289 15.15 -3.59 -8.14
N VAL A 290 16.19 -4.39 -8.44
CA VAL A 290 16.04 -5.82 -8.75
C VAL A 290 15.50 -6.57 -7.53
N GLY A 291 16.00 -6.28 -6.33
CA GLY A 291 15.52 -6.90 -5.10
C GLY A 291 14.04 -6.61 -4.82
N THR A 292 13.61 -5.35 -4.99
CA THR A 292 12.20 -5.00 -4.79
C THR A 292 11.28 -5.50 -5.90
N ILE A 293 11.76 -5.61 -7.16
CA ILE A 293 11.05 -6.30 -8.25
C ILE A 293 10.86 -7.77 -7.89
N TYR A 294 11.92 -8.45 -7.43
CA TYR A 294 11.85 -9.85 -7.02
C TYR A 294 10.80 -10.05 -5.92
N MET A 295 10.80 -9.21 -4.89
CA MET A 295 9.78 -9.27 -3.83
C MET A 295 8.37 -9.05 -4.38
N ALA A 296 8.18 -8.07 -5.27
CA ALA A 296 6.89 -7.77 -5.88
C ALA A 296 6.36 -8.89 -6.80
N LEU A 297 7.24 -9.65 -7.45
CA LEU A 297 6.87 -10.82 -8.24
C LEU A 297 6.42 -12.00 -7.40
N ASN A 298 7.01 -12.17 -6.21
CA ASN A 298 6.69 -13.29 -5.30
C ASN A 298 5.43 -13.03 -4.48
N ALA A 299 5.12 -11.76 -4.12
CA ALA A 299 3.93 -11.42 -3.36
C ALA A 299 3.41 -10.05 -3.77
N VAL A 300 2.14 -9.98 -4.16
CA VAL A 300 1.46 -8.73 -4.58
C VAL A 300 1.58 -7.66 -3.50
N ARG A 301 1.48 -8.03 -2.23
CA ARG A 301 1.65 -7.12 -1.09
C ARG A 301 3.00 -6.39 -1.06
N SER A 302 4.04 -6.93 -1.71
CA SER A 302 5.38 -6.33 -1.75
C SER A 302 5.56 -5.27 -2.86
N ILE A 303 4.54 -5.05 -3.70
CA ILE A 303 4.58 -4.04 -4.77
C ILE A 303 4.88 -2.64 -4.20
N PHE A 304 4.39 -2.32 -2.99
CA PHE A 304 4.65 -1.02 -2.39
C PHE A 304 6.15 -0.78 -2.13
N LEU A 305 6.93 -1.81 -1.78
CA LEU A 305 8.38 -1.70 -1.61
C LEU A 305 9.07 -1.31 -2.92
N PHE A 306 8.64 -1.94 -4.04
CA PHE A 306 9.12 -1.53 -5.35
C PHE A 306 8.74 -0.07 -5.66
N LEU A 307 7.52 0.34 -5.39
CA LEU A 307 7.06 1.71 -5.67
C LEU A 307 7.85 2.75 -4.88
N VAL A 308 8.08 2.53 -3.60
CA VAL A 308 8.73 3.53 -2.73
C VAL A 308 10.26 3.49 -2.79
N ILE A 309 10.86 2.34 -3.06
CA ILE A 309 12.32 2.16 -3.05
C ILE A 309 12.86 1.82 -4.44
N GLY A 310 12.27 0.82 -5.13
CA GLY A 310 12.77 0.33 -6.42
C GLY A 310 12.69 1.37 -7.55
N THR A 311 11.84 2.38 -7.45
CA THR A 311 11.71 3.46 -8.44
C THR A 311 12.68 4.63 -8.21
N VAL A 312 13.28 4.75 -7.02
CA VAL A 312 14.19 5.85 -6.67
C VAL A 312 15.35 6.01 -7.65
N PRO A 313 16.02 4.93 -8.09
CA PRO A 313 17.12 5.04 -9.04
C PRO A 313 16.75 5.62 -10.41
N VAL A 314 15.48 5.61 -10.79
CA VAL A 314 15.01 6.28 -12.01
C VAL A 314 15.33 7.77 -12.00
N ALA A 315 15.35 8.40 -10.81
CA ALA A 315 15.75 9.80 -10.63
C ALA A 315 17.19 10.05 -11.08
N PHE A 316 18.08 9.11 -10.79
CA PHE A 316 19.49 9.18 -11.18
C PHE A 316 19.67 9.03 -12.69
N ILE A 317 18.96 8.08 -13.31
CA ILE A 317 19.00 7.85 -14.75
C ILE A 317 18.48 9.07 -15.52
N TYR A 318 17.38 9.62 -15.09
CA TYR A 318 16.79 10.80 -15.74
C TYR A 318 17.72 12.02 -15.64
N TYR A 319 18.44 12.17 -14.51
CA TYR A 319 19.46 13.19 -14.35
C TYR A 319 20.59 13.02 -15.37
N GLN A 320 21.15 11.81 -15.51
CA GLN A 320 22.20 11.52 -16.51
C GLN A 320 21.70 11.79 -17.95
N TRP A 321 20.47 11.40 -18.25
CA TRP A 321 19.89 11.59 -19.59
C TRP A 321 19.70 13.07 -19.92
N LYS A 322 19.37 13.89 -18.95
CA LYS A 322 19.25 15.34 -19.11
C LYS A 322 20.61 15.98 -19.37
N GLY A 323 21.65 15.57 -18.63
CA GLY A 323 23.01 16.07 -18.87
C GLY A 323 23.50 15.81 -20.30
N LEU A 324 23.28 14.60 -20.82
CA LEU A 324 23.60 14.27 -22.21
C LEU A 324 22.77 15.06 -23.24
N ARG A 325 21.54 15.44 -22.89
CA ARG A 325 20.67 16.24 -23.76
C ARG A 325 21.08 17.69 -23.82
N ASP A 326 21.56 18.23 -22.72
CA ASP A 326 22.00 19.62 -22.64
C ASP A 326 23.34 19.85 -23.39
N THR A 327 24.12 18.78 -23.60
CA THR A 327 25.36 18.77 -24.41
C THR A 327 25.15 18.37 -25.89
N ALA A 328 23.95 17.89 -26.26
CA ALA A 328 23.65 17.46 -27.62
C ALA A 328 23.43 18.66 -28.57
N ASP A 329 23.84 18.50 -29.82
CA ASP A 329 23.66 19.50 -30.87
C ASP A 329 22.18 19.88 -31.08
N VAL A 330 21.91 21.13 -31.45
CA VAL A 330 20.54 21.69 -31.59
C VAL A 330 19.68 20.89 -32.55
N GLU A 331 20.29 20.32 -33.60
CA GLU A 331 19.59 19.50 -34.58
C GLU A 331 19.15 18.15 -34.02
N GLN A 332 19.99 17.51 -33.21
CA GLN A 332 19.66 16.28 -32.49
C GLN A 332 18.56 16.54 -31.42
N GLN A 333 18.57 17.69 -30.78
CA GLN A 333 17.51 18.09 -29.85
C GLN A 333 16.16 18.25 -30.55
N LYS A 334 16.12 18.84 -31.76
CA LYS A 334 14.90 18.96 -32.59
C LYS A 334 14.37 17.58 -33.00
N LYS A 335 15.25 16.67 -33.45
CA LYS A 335 14.89 15.29 -33.83
C LYS A 335 14.29 14.52 -32.64
N ASN A 336 14.95 14.57 -31.49
CA ASN A 336 14.48 13.91 -30.26
C ASN A 336 13.13 14.50 -29.76
N ARG A 337 12.91 15.81 -29.94
CA ARG A 337 11.64 16.47 -29.63
C ARG A 337 10.51 15.95 -30.53
N ARG A 338 10.77 15.80 -31.85
CA ARG A 338 9.80 15.24 -32.80
C ARG A 338 9.41 13.80 -32.45
N ILE A 339 10.39 12.94 -32.21
CA ILE A 339 10.16 11.53 -31.85
C ILE A 339 9.32 11.45 -30.55
N ARG A 340 9.63 12.23 -29.55
CA ARG A 340 8.86 12.27 -28.29
C ARG A 340 7.42 12.70 -28.51
N SER A 341 7.16 13.73 -29.31
CA SER A 341 5.81 14.19 -29.62
C SER A 341 4.99 13.15 -30.40
N ILE A 342 5.64 12.42 -31.31
CA ILE A 342 5.01 11.30 -32.02
C ILE A 342 4.68 10.17 -31.02
N MET A 343 5.58 9.82 -30.13
CA MET A 343 5.34 8.78 -29.11
C MET A 343 4.21 9.16 -28.16
N ILE A 344 4.16 10.43 -27.71
CA ILE A 344 3.05 10.93 -26.86
C ILE A 344 1.73 10.87 -27.66
N GLY A 345 1.74 11.29 -28.92
CA GLY A 345 0.56 11.22 -29.79
C GLY A 345 0.06 9.78 -29.97
N LEU A 346 0.96 8.82 -30.27
CA LEU A 346 0.64 7.41 -30.39
C LEU A 346 0.10 6.83 -29.06
N LEU A 347 0.73 7.15 -27.93
CA LEU A 347 0.27 6.72 -26.62
C LEU A 347 -1.14 7.27 -26.34
N THR A 348 -1.38 8.53 -26.69
CA THR A 348 -2.72 9.16 -26.55
C THR A 348 -3.77 8.43 -27.37
N VAL A 349 -3.48 8.16 -28.64
CA VAL A 349 -4.42 7.44 -29.52
C VAL A 349 -4.66 6.03 -29.00
N THR A 350 -3.62 5.34 -28.53
CA THR A 350 -3.73 3.99 -27.94
C THR A 350 -4.61 4.01 -26.68
N VAL A 351 -4.41 4.97 -25.78
CA VAL A 351 -5.22 5.12 -24.56
C VAL A 351 -6.67 5.41 -24.90
N ILE A 352 -6.93 6.34 -25.84
CA ILE A 352 -8.28 6.65 -26.31
C ILE A 352 -8.93 5.41 -26.95
N PHE A 353 -8.20 4.66 -27.75
CA PHE A 353 -8.69 3.44 -28.39
C PHE A 353 -9.03 2.34 -27.35
N ILE A 354 -8.18 2.15 -26.34
CA ILE A 354 -8.43 1.20 -25.24
C ILE A 354 -9.69 1.61 -24.46
N ILE A 355 -9.81 2.88 -24.12
CA ILE A 355 -11.00 3.42 -23.42
C ILE A 355 -12.26 3.24 -24.26
N SER A 356 -12.19 3.53 -25.57
CA SER A 356 -13.33 3.38 -26.49
C SER A 356 -13.79 1.92 -26.68
N LYS A 357 -12.86 0.97 -26.67
CA LYS A 357 -13.15 -0.48 -26.89
C LYS A 357 -13.60 -1.21 -25.61
N ARG A 358 -13.22 -0.70 -24.42
CA ARG A 358 -13.49 -1.35 -23.13
C ARG A 358 -14.21 -0.43 -22.15
N HIS A 359 -15.03 0.47 -22.66
CA HIS A 359 -15.66 1.50 -21.82
C HIS A 359 -16.53 0.89 -20.71
N GLU A 360 -17.23 -0.21 -20.94
CA GLU A 360 -18.05 -0.87 -19.92
C GLU A 360 -17.23 -1.55 -18.85
N GLU A 361 -16.24 -2.39 -19.21
CA GLU A 361 -15.33 -3.03 -18.24
C GLU A 361 -14.48 -2.02 -17.47
N ILE A 362 -14.05 -0.96 -18.15
CA ILE A 362 -13.31 0.14 -17.53
C ILE A 362 -14.25 0.95 -16.63
N TYR A 363 -15.49 1.17 -17.03
CA TYR A 363 -16.48 1.90 -16.24
C TYR A 363 -16.82 1.16 -14.95
N GLU A 364 -17.02 -0.15 -14.98
CA GLU A 364 -17.23 -0.97 -13.79
C GLU A 364 -15.96 -1.06 -12.91
N SER A 365 -14.80 -1.27 -13.53
CA SER A 365 -13.51 -1.24 -12.81
C SER A 365 -13.20 0.13 -12.22
N ILE A 366 -13.66 1.22 -12.82
CA ILE A 366 -13.48 2.60 -12.38
C ILE A 366 -14.49 2.98 -11.30
N LEU A 367 -15.69 2.43 -11.31
CA LEU A 367 -16.62 2.55 -10.19
C LEU A 367 -16.08 1.87 -8.93
N GLN A 368 -15.29 0.79 -9.08
CA GLN A 368 -14.52 0.19 -7.99
C GLN A 368 -13.24 0.97 -7.65
N PHE A 369 -12.55 1.56 -8.64
CA PHE A 369 -11.39 2.44 -8.47
C PHE A 369 -11.84 3.90 -8.56
N HIS A 370 -12.05 4.54 -7.44
CA HIS A 370 -12.31 5.96 -7.25
C HIS A 370 -12.26 6.83 -8.51
N ALA A 371 -13.40 7.22 -9.04
CA ALA A 371 -13.55 8.07 -10.23
C ALA A 371 -12.65 9.32 -10.22
N GLY A 372 -12.29 9.82 -9.03
CA GLY A 372 -11.34 10.91 -8.84
C GLY A 372 -9.93 10.61 -9.34
N CYS A 373 -9.39 9.41 -9.15
CA CYS A 373 -8.03 9.06 -9.59
C CYS A 373 -7.93 8.99 -11.11
N LEU A 374 -8.91 8.39 -11.77
CA LEU A 374 -8.94 8.38 -13.23
C LEU A 374 -9.06 9.80 -13.79
N TYR A 375 -9.92 10.60 -13.20
CA TYR A 375 -10.10 11.99 -13.58
C TYR A 375 -8.80 12.78 -13.48
N LEU A 376 -8.00 12.55 -12.42
CA LEU A 376 -6.68 13.15 -12.25
C LEU A 376 -5.67 12.66 -13.28
N VAL A 377 -5.63 11.35 -13.56
CA VAL A 377 -4.76 10.78 -14.59
C VAL A 377 -5.12 11.32 -15.96
N LEU A 378 -6.41 11.34 -16.32
CA LEU A 378 -6.89 11.91 -17.58
C LEU A 378 -6.64 13.42 -17.66
N SER A 379 -6.86 14.17 -16.57
CA SER A 379 -6.57 15.61 -16.50
C SER A 379 -5.08 15.88 -16.65
N GLY A 380 -4.22 15.11 -15.99
CA GLY A 380 -2.77 15.19 -16.12
C GLY A 380 -2.30 14.87 -17.55
N PHE A 381 -2.93 13.90 -18.18
CA PHE A 381 -2.65 13.52 -19.56
C PHE A 381 -3.08 14.59 -20.57
N VAL A 382 -4.28 15.14 -20.41
CA VAL A 382 -4.78 16.26 -21.22
C VAL A 382 -3.92 17.51 -21.02
N MET A 383 -3.48 17.78 -19.78
CA MET A 383 -2.55 18.88 -19.48
C MET A 383 -1.18 18.70 -20.13
N ALA A 384 -0.65 17.47 -20.18
CA ALA A 384 0.59 17.17 -20.88
C ALA A 384 0.45 17.38 -22.40
N LEU A 385 -0.69 16.97 -22.96
CA LEU A 385 -1.03 17.18 -24.37
C LEU A 385 -1.18 18.69 -24.71
N LEU A 386 -1.92 19.42 -23.90
CA LEU A 386 -2.09 20.89 -24.07
C LEU A 386 -0.75 21.64 -23.90
N ALA A 387 0.11 21.19 -22.99
CA ALA A 387 1.45 21.76 -22.84
C ALA A 387 2.34 21.49 -24.06
N GLU A 388 2.19 20.34 -24.72
CA GLU A 388 2.91 20.03 -25.96
C GLU A 388 2.37 20.83 -27.15
N ILE A 389 1.06 20.95 -27.31
CA ILE A 389 0.41 21.83 -28.30
C ILE A 389 0.83 23.28 -28.12
N TYR A 390 0.89 23.78 -26.86
CA TYR A 390 1.37 25.12 -26.53
C TYR A 390 2.80 25.38 -27.00
N ARG A 391 3.66 24.36 -26.99
CA ARG A 391 5.04 24.48 -27.48
C ARG A 391 5.16 24.60 -28.99
N TRP A 392 4.14 24.14 -29.74
CA TRP A 392 4.13 24.12 -31.20
C TRP A 392 3.46 25.33 -31.82
N THR A 393 2.72 26.13 -31.05
CA THR A 393 1.87 27.21 -31.56
C THR A 393 2.60 28.55 -31.65
N LYS A 394 2.19 29.39 -32.63
CA LYS A 394 2.69 30.77 -32.82
C LYS A 394 2.23 31.69 -31.65
N HIS A 395 2.96 32.80 -31.43
CA HIS A 395 2.84 33.66 -30.25
C HIS A 395 1.41 34.22 -30.00
N SER A 396 0.65 34.54 -31.06
CA SER A 396 -0.71 35.06 -30.96
C SER A 396 -1.74 34.07 -30.44
N PHE A 397 -1.55 32.77 -30.70
CA PHE A 397 -2.43 31.70 -30.23
C PHE A 397 -2.13 31.27 -28.79
N LYS A 398 -0.94 31.60 -28.26
CA LYS A 398 -0.53 31.22 -26.91
C LYS A 398 -1.43 31.78 -25.80
N GLN A 399 -1.94 33.01 -25.96
CA GLN A 399 -2.83 33.61 -24.96
C GLN A 399 -4.19 32.95 -24.90
N HIS A 400 -4.77 32.58 -26.06
CA HIS A 400 -6.02 31.81 -26.09
C HIS A 400 -5.88 30.43 -25.52
N LEU A 401 -4.78 29.74 -25.86
CA LEU A 401 -4.49 28.41 -25.31
C LEU A 401 -4.23 28.45 -23.79
N GLN A 402 -3.60 29.51 -23.26
CA GLN A 402 -3.47 29.70 -21.81
C GLN A 402 -4.83 29.84 -21.12
N ARG A 403 -5.76 30.60 -21.70
CA ARG A 403 -7.13 30.74 -21.16
C ARG A 403 -7.88 29.41 -21.19
N ILE A 404 -7.81 28.67 -22.29
CA ILE A 404 -8.40 27.33 -22.42
C ILE A 404 -7.82 26.39 -21.37
N CYS A 405 -6.51 26.36 -21.18
CA CYS A 405 -5.86 25.56 -20.14
C CYS A 405 -6.31 25.94 -18.72
N CYS A 406 -6.43 27.26 -18.43
CA CYS A 406 -6.92 27.71 -17.13
C CYS A 406 -8.38 27.32 -16.90
N ILE A 407 -9.25 27.48 -17.90
CA ILE A 407 -10.66 27.08 -17.83
C ILE A 407 -10.76 25.56 -17.63
N PHE A 408 -9.99 24.79 -18.39
CA PHE A 408 -9.96 23.33 -18.26
C PHE A 408 -9.51 22.89 -16.85
N ILE A 409 -8.47 23.52 -16.29
CA ILE A 409 -8.00 23.24 -14.91
C ILE A 409 -9.13 23.54 -13.91
N VAL A 410 -9.77 24.69 -14.02
CA VAL A 410 -10.87 25.08 -13.10
C VAL A 410 -12.06 24.14 -13.24
N CYS A 411 -12.49 23.82 -14.46
CA CYS A 411 -13.60 22.88 -14.71
C CYS A 411 -13.25 21.46 -14.22
N SER A 412 -11.99 21.03 -14.41
CA SER A 412 -11.50 19.75 -13.94
C SER A 412 -11.47 19.68 -12.42
N LEU A 413 -11.04 20.74 -11.74
CA LEU A 413 -11.05 20.83 -10.28
C LEU A 413 -12.50 20.82 -9.73
N LEU A 414 -13.39 21.62 -10.33
CA LEU A 414 -14.79 21.66 -9.90
C LEU A 414 -15.52 20.33 -10.15
N GLY A 415 -15.31 19.71 -11.31
CA GLY A 415 -15.86 18.39 -11.63
C GLY A 415 -15.33 17.31 -10.68
N GLY A 416 -14.04 17.33 -10.39
CA GLY A 416 -13.42 16.46 -9.39
C GLY A 416 -14.04 16.66 -7.99
N ILE A 417 -14.18 17.90 -7.52
CA ILE A 417 -14.85 18.23 -6.25
C ILE A 417 -16.27 17.70 -6.23
N PHE A 418 -17.03 17.91 -7.29
CA PHE A 418 -18.42 17.45 -7.39
C PHE A 418 -18.54 15.92 -7.31
N LEU A 419 -17.72 15.19 -8.08
CA LEU A 419 -17.70 13.73 -8.06
C LEU A 419 -17.30 13.18 -6.69
N LEU A 420 -16.38 13.85 -6.00
CA LEU A 420 -15.93 13.47 -4.67
C LEU A 420 -16.96 13.67 -3.59
N VAL A 421 -17.56 14.87 -3.57
CA VAL A 421 -18.61 15.15 -2.59
C VAL A 421 -19.76 14.18 -2.80
N GLY A 422 -20.09 13.87 -4.05
CA GLY A 422 -21.09 12.86 -4.40
C GLY A 422 -20.73 11.46 -3.90
N ASN A 423 -19.53 10.99 -4.20
CA ASN A 423 -19.04 9.67 -3.72
C ASN A 423 -18.86 9.63 -2.21
N LYS A 424 -18.32 10.68 -1.59
CA LYS A 424 -18.21 10.77 -0.12
C LYS A 424 -19.57 10.60 0.56
N ILE A 425 -20.58 11.30 0.08
CA ILE A 425 -21.93 11.20 0.62
C ILE A 425 -22.49 9.78 0.41
N ARG A 426 -22.20 9.17 -0.73
CA ARG A 426 -22.66 7.81 -1.04
C ARG A 426 -21.93 6.76 -0.17
N THR A 427 -20.61 6.74 -0.16
CA THR A 427 -19.81 5.75 0.60
C THR A 427 -19.97 5.92 2.12
N PHE A 428 -20.21 7.14 2.59
CA PHE A 428 -20.51 7.39 4.01
C PHE A 428 -21.91 6.94 4.45
N ARG A 429 -22.83 6.78 3.52
CA ARG A 429 -24.20 6.32 3.80
C ARG A 429 -24.37 4.80 3.69
N GLU A 430 -23.55 4.15 2.89
CA GLU A 430 -23.60 2.70 2.71
C GLU A 430 -22.70 2.05 3.79
N ARG A 431 -23.32 1.55 4.85
CA ARG A 431 -22.64 0.60 5.75
C ARG A 431 -22.21 -0.60 4.90
N GLN A 432 -21.06 -1.17 5.22
CA GLN A 432 -20.64 -2.43 4.61
C GLN A 432 -21.71 -3.50 4.95
N PRO A 433 -22.02 -4.42 4.02
CA PRO A 433 -23.05 -5.44 4.27
C PRO A 433 -22.80 -6.25 5.53
N VAL A 434 -21.54 -6.63 5.82
CA VAL A 434 -21.13 -7.31 7.04
C VAL A 434 -21.43 -6.49 8.29
N GLU A 435 -21.13 -5.19 8.26
CA GLU A 435 -21.41 -4.28 9.38
C GLU A 435 -22.91 -4.23 9.69
N THR A 436 -23.74 -4.20 8.64
CA THR A 436 -25.21 -4.20 8.78
C THR A 436 -25.71 -5.52 9.37
N ALA A 437 -25.14 -6.65 8.93
CA ALA A 437 -25.47 -7.98 9.44
C ALA A 437 -25.08 -8.14 10.93
N VAL A 438 -23.90 -7.65 11.32
CA VAL A 438 -23.46 -7.66 12.74
C VAL A 438 -24.34 -6.76 13.59
N GLU A 439 -24.70 -5.57 13.12
CA GLU A 439 -25.63 -4.68 13.84
C GLU A 439 -27.02 -5.30 14.00
N TYR A 440 -27.47 -6.10 13.03
CA TYR A 440 -28.70 -6.88 13.17
C TYR A 440 -28.58 -7.93 14.29
N LEU A 441 -27.45 -8.66 14.40
CA LEU A 441 -27.24 -9.61 15.50
C LEU A 441 -27.31 -8.96 16.87
N LEU A 442 -26.71 -7.78 17.02
CA LEU A 442 -26.71 -7.01 18.29
C LEU A 442 -28.09 -6.46 18.67
N GLN A 443 -29.07 -6.53 17.78
CA GLN A 443 -30.48 -6.26 18.11
C GLN A 443 -31.23 -7.52 18.56
N GLN A 444 -30.68 -8.71 18.33
CA GLN A 444 -31.29 -9.98 18.71
C GLN A 444 -30.80 -10.45 20.10
N ASP A 445 -29.48 -10.41 20.32
CA ASP A 445 -28.84 -10.89 21.55
C ASP A 445 -27.70 -9.94 21.98
N ASP A 446 -27.33 -10.00 23.26
CA ASP A 446 -26.19 -9.27 23.78
C ASP A 446 -24.87 -9.84 23.21
N ALA A 447 -23.90 -8.96 22.91
CA ALA A 447 -22.63 -9.36 22.29
C ALA A 447 -21.88 -10.46 23.06
N ALA A 448 -21.98 -10.46 24.40
CA ALA A 448 -21.33 -11.44 25.26
C ALA A 448 -21.91 -12.86 25.14
N ASP A 449 -23.17 -12.98 24.69
CA ASP A 449 -23.88 -14.26 24.55
C ASP A 449 -23.76 -14.84 23.13
N ILE A 450 -23.13 -14.09 22.20
CA ILE A 450 -22.96 -14.48 20.80
C ILE A 450 -21.60 -15.15 20.61
N LEU A 451 -21.62 -16.45 20.20
CA LEU A 451 -20.49 -17.15 19.63
C LEU A 451 -20.71 -17.21 18.11
N LEU A 452 -19.91 -16.44 17.35
CA LEU A 452 -20.13 -16.23 15.93
C LEU A 452 -19.14 -17.00 15.08
N TRP A 453 -19.66 -17.83 14.17
CA TRP A 453 -18.82 -18.26 13.05
C TRP A 453 -18.77 -17.17 11.98
N THR A 454 -17.57 -16.83 11.55
CA THR A 454 -17.29 -15.97 10.40
C THR A 454 -16.21 -16.63 9.55
N ASN A 455 -16.19 -16.30 8.26
CA ASN A 455 -15.03 -16.60 7.43
C ASN A 455 -13.82 -15.71 7.83
N TYR A 456 -12.68 -15.97 7.19
CA TYR A 456 -11.43 -15.27 7.44
C TYR A 456 -11.54 -13.73 7.33
N ASP A 457 -12.35 -13.21 6.39
CA ASP A 457 -12.39 -11.77 6.08
C ASP A 457 -13.39 -10.96 6.93
N ASN A 458 -14.30 -11.62 7.67
CA ASN A 458 -15.50 -10.94 8.23
C ASN A 458 -15.54 -10.85 9.76
N GLY A 459 -14.54 -11.37 10.50
CA GLY A 459 -14.53 -11.38 11.97
C GLY A 459 -14.26 -10.02 12.61
N ASP A 460 -13.42 -9.21 12.01
CA ASP A 460 -12.84 -8.01 12.62
C ASP A 460 -13.86 -6.98 13.13
N PHE A 461 -14.94 -6.72 12.35
CA PHE A 461 -15.98 -5.78 12.78
C PHE A 461 -16.82 -6.34 13.93
N ALA A 462 -17.14 -7.62 13.91
CA ALA A 462 -17.87 -8.26 14.98
C ALA A 462 -17.08 -8.24 16.31
N GLU A 463 -15.79 -8.52 16.26
CA GLU A 463 -14.89 -8.40 17.42
C GLU A 463 -14.75 -6.96 17.93
N PHE A 464 -14.68 -5.98 17.02
CA PHE A 464 -14.71 -4.57 17.39
C PHE A 464 -16.01 -4.20 18.13
N ARG A 465 -17.13 -4.86 17.81
CA ARG A 465 -18.41 -4.70 18.50
C ARG A 465 -18.56 -5.58 19.75
N GLY A 466 -17.53 -6.35 20.13
CA GLY A 466 -17.48 -7.16 21.34
C GLY A 466 -18.00 -8.60 21.18
N ILE A 467 -18.33 -9.03 19.97
CA ILE A 467 -18.72 -10.42 19.65
C ILE A 467 -17.47 -11.27 19.49
N LYS A 468 -17.44 -12.46 20.12
CA LYS A 468 -16.36 -13.41 19.92
C LYS A 468 -16.57 -14.22 18.63
N CYS A 469 -15.58 -14.14 17.72
CA CYS A 469 -15.62 -14.81 16.43
C CYS A 469 -14.74 -16.07 16.39
N TYR A 470 -15.00 -16.96 15.42
CA TYR A 470 -14.16 -18.12 15.18
C TYR A 470 -12.77 -17.71 14.68
N MET A 471 -12.70 -16.74 13.77
CA MET A 471 -11.43 -16.18 13.27
C MET A 471 -11.63 -14.80 12.65
N ASP A 472 -10.50 -14.14 12.36
CA ASP A 472 -10.38 -12.84 11.74
C ASP A 472 -9.22 -12.79 10.73
N THR A 473 -8.86 -11.59 10.25
CA THR A 473 -7.82 -11.40 9.21
C THR A 473 -6.38 -11.65 9.68
N ARG A 474 -6.14 -12.04 10.93
CA ARG A 474 -4.82 -12.32 11.50
C ARG A 474 -4.38 -13.78 11.28
N ALA A 475 -4.21 -14.21 10.03
CA ALA A 475 -3.91 -15.60 9.65
C ALA A 475 -2.82 -16.28 10.51
N GLU A 476 -1.75 -15.54 10.82
CA GLU A 476 -0.61 -16.05 11.57
C GLU A 476 -0.92 -16.45 13.01
N VAL A 477 -1.96 -15.88 13.63
CA VAL A 477 -2.39 -16.22 14.99
C VAL A 477 -3.01 -17.61 15.04
N PHE A 478 -3.63 -18.05 13.95
CA PHE A 478 -4.38 -19.29 13.87
C PHE A 478 -3.53 -20.49 13.43
N LEU A 479 -2.24 -20.27 13.14
CA LEU A 479 -1.28 -21.35 12.86
C LEU A 479 -0.71 -21.93 14.17
N LYS A 480 -0.69 -23.25 14.29
CA LYS A 480 -0.18 -23.95 15.47
C LYS A 480 1.28 -23.60 15.80
N GLU A 481 2.11 -23.42 14.79
CA GLU A 481 3.51 -23.05 14.93
C GLU A 481 3.68 -21.70 15.63
N ASN A 482 2.73 -20.79 15.45
CA ASN A 482 2.78 -19.45 16.04
C ASN A 482 2.05 -19.36 17.38
N ASN A 483 0.89 -20.01 17.50
CA ASN A 483 0.03 -19.93 18.68
C ASN A 483 0.34 -20.99 19.74
N GLN A 484 1.17 -21.97 19.41
CA GLN A 484 1.65 -23.05 20.29
C GLN A 484 0.55 -23.99 20.82
N GLN A 485 -0.63 -24.02 20.21
CA GLN A 485 -1.78 -24.83 20.63
C GLN A 485 -2.47 -25.57 19.48
N LYS A 486 -3.30 -24.89 18.69
CA LYS A 486 -4.19 -25.49 17.68
C LYS A 486 -3.89 -24.93 16.30
N ASP A 487 -4.04 -25.78 15.30
CA ASP A 487 -3.99 -25.38 13.89
C ASP A 487 -5.40 -25.04 13.39
N ILE A 488 -5.87 -23.86 13.79
CA ILE A 488 -7.21 -23.37 13.47
C ILE A 488 -7.31 -23.02 11.98
N PHE A 489 -6.22 -22.50 11.41
CA PHE A 489 -6.19 -22.12 10.01
C PHE A 489 -6.29 -23.32 9.07
N HIS A 490 -5.63 -24.43 9.42
CA HIS A 490 -5.76 -25.71 8.71
C HIS A 490 -7.16 -26.31 8.86
N GLU A 491 -7.77 -26.22 10.06
CA GLU A 491 -9.15 -26.65 10.31
C GLU A 491 -10.13 -25.89 9.43
N TYR A 492 -10.00 -24.55 9.38
CA TYR A 492 -10.79 -23.69 8.50
C TYR A 492 -10.62 -24.05 7.02
N GLY A 493 -9.39 -24.20 6.55
CA GLY A 493 -9.11 -24.63 5.18
C GLY A 493 -9.67 -26.04 4.87
N SER A 494 -9.70 -26.94 5.84
CA SER A 494 -10.30 -28.28 5.70
C SER A 494 -11.82 -28.22 5.61
N LEU A 495 -12.45 -27.31 6.35
CA LEU A 495 -13.89 -27.05 6.25
C LEU A 495 -14.24 -26.46 4.88
N GLU A 496 -13.57 -25.41 4.44
CA GLU A 496 -13.82 -24.74 3.15
C GLU A 496 -13.57 -25.64 1.93
N ASN A 497 -12.67 -26.61 2.05
CA ASN A 497 -12.40 -27.61 1.01
C ASN A 497 -13.27 -28.86 1.13
N GLY A 498 -14.24 -28.90 2.05
CA GLY A 498 -15.15 -30.05 2.26
C GLY A 498 -14.47 -31.31 2.81
N LYS A 499 -13.24 -31.21 3.34
CA LYS A 499 -12.52 -32.33 3.98
C LYS A 499 -13.00 -32.58 5.41
N LEU A 500 -13.48 -31.55 6.09
CA LEU A 500 -14.09 -31.60 7.41
C LEU A 500 -15.59 -31.42 7.25
N HIS A 501 -16.37 -32.38 7.81
CA HIS A 501 -17.82 -32.32 7.72
C HIS A 501 -18.37 -31.19 8.60
N TYR A 502 -19.23 -30.34 8.05
CA TYR A 502 -19.71 -29.12 8.72
C TYR A 502 -20.49 -29.40 10.03
N LYS A 503 -21.23 -30.51 10.15
CA LYS A 503 -21.92 -30.89 11.41
C LYS A 503 -20.92 -31.24 12.50
N GLU A 504 -19.86 -32.00 12.18
CA GLU A 504 -18.79 -32.30 13.14
C GLU A 504 -18.13 -31.03 13.64
N PHE A 505 -17.87 -30.09 12.72
CA PHE A 505 -17.31 -28.78 13.05
C PHE A 505 -18.29 -27.97 13.92
N ALA A 506 -19.55 -27.85 13.54
CA ALA A 506 -20.59 -27.12 14.26
C ALA A 506 -20.82 -27.66 15.69
N ASP A 507 -20.83 -28.99 15.85
CA ASP A 507 -21.00 -29.64 17.16
C ASP A 507 -19.79 -29.47 18.09
N ARG A 508 -18.60 -29.16 17.55
CA ARG A 508 -17.40 -28.92 18.34
C ARG A 508 -17.39 -27.52 19.01
N TYR A 509 -17.91 -26.53 18.32
CA TYR A 509 -17.81 -25.14 18.76
C TYR A 509 -19.11 -24.55 19.33
N HIS A 510 -20.27 -25.14 19.03
CA HIS A 510 -21.59 -24.69 19.49
C HIS A 510 -21.90 -23.22 19.20
N PHE A 511 -21.62 -22.79 17.95
CA PHE A 511 -21.89 -21.40 17.55
C PHE A 511 -23.37 -21.04 17.74
N THR A 512 -23.61 -19.84 18.23
CA THR A 512 -24.96 -19.27 18.33
C THR A 512 -25.49 -18.87 16.96
N TYR A 513 -24.58 -18.29 16.13
CA TYR A 513 -24.88 -17.82 14.79
C TYR A 513 -23.74 -18.10 13.81
N TYR A 514 -24.08 -18.17 12.51
CA TYR A 514 -23.17 -18.34 11.40
C TYR A 514 -23.38 -17.20 10.42
N LEU A 515 -22.43 -16.27 10.30
CA LEU A 515 -22.41 -15.21 9.31
C LEU A 515 -21.61 -15.69 8.12
N THR A 516 -22.28 -15.89 6.98
CA THR A 516 -21.68 -16.47 5.79
C THR A 516 -21.83 -15.58 4.58
N GLU A 517 -20.88 -15.67 3.66
CA GLU A 517 -20.95 -15.13 2.30
C GLU A 517 -21.22 -16.26 1.30
N ASN A 518 -21.69 -15.87 0.09
CA ASN A 518 -21.99 -16.86 -0.97
C ASN A 518 -20.76 -17.64 -1.48
N SER A 519 -19.55 -17.23 -1.12
CA SER A 519 -18.30 -17.94 -1.40
C SER A 519 -18.01 -19.06 -0.39
N ASP A 520 -18.60 -19.00 0.81
CA ASP A 520 -18.34 -19.93 1.89
C ASP A 520 -19.09 -21.25 1.67
N ILE A 521 -18.45 -22.37 1.99
CA ILE A 521 -19.10 -23.68 1.85
C ILE A 521 -20.33 -23.80 2.78
N LEU A 522 -20.27 -23.20 3.96
CA LEU A 522 -21.37 -23.21 4.92
C LEU A 522 -22.61 -22.46 4.41
N TYR A 523 -22.44 -21.45 3.55
CA TYR A 523 -23.58 -20.72 2.96
C TYR A 523 -24.58 -21.68 2.27
N THR A 524 -24.07 -22.67 1.55
CA THR A 524 -24.89 -23.67 0.84
C THR A 524 -25.35 -24.78 1.78
N TYR A 525 -24.45 -25.30 2.60
CA TYR A 525 -24.79 -26.47 3.45
C TYR A 525 -25.83 -26.13 4.51
N LEU A 526 -25.73 -24.96 5.15
CA LEU A 526 -26.68 -24.54 6.17
C LEU A 526 -28.04 -24.15 5.57
N ALA A 527 -28.08 -23.69 4.32
CA ALA A 527 -29.34 -23.38 3.63
C ALA A 527 -30.19 -24.63 3.33
N ASP A 528 -29.53 -25.76 3.09
CA ASP A 528 -30.18 -27.02 2.76
C ASP A 528 -30.45 -27.88 4.01
N ASP A 529 -29.96 -27.51 5.20
CA ASP A 529 -30.13 -28.27 6.44
C ASP A 529 -31.30 -27.75 7.26
N PRO A 530 -32.35 -28.58 7.51
CA PRO A 530 -33.54 -28.20 8.29
C PRO A 530 -33.25 -27.86 9.77
N GLU A 531 -32.07 -28.21 10.30
CA GLU A 531 -31.66 -27.82 11.66
C GLU A 531 -31.28 -26.33 11.77
N TYR A 532 -31.16 -25.61 10.63
CA TYR A 532 -30.76 -24.22 10.58
C TYR A 532 -31.83 -23.34 9.94
N GLN A 533 -31.97 -22.13 10.45
CA GLN A 533 -32.89 -21.13 9.93
C GLN A 533 -32.12 -19.89 9.50
N ILE A 534 -32.44 -19.36 8.33
CA ILE A 534 -31.97 -18.04 7.89
C ILE A 534 -32.75 -16.99 8.69
N ILE A 535 -32.03 -16.15 9.44
CA ILE A 535 -32.61 -15.05 10.21
C ILE A 535 -32.32 -13.67 9.62
N TYR A 536 -31.31 -13.58 8.73
CA TYR A 536 -30.95 -12.38 8.00
C TYR A 536 -30.44 -12.76 6.60
N GLU A 537 -30.81 -11.97 5.60
CA GLU A 537 -30.36 -12.13 4.22
C GLU A 537 -30.19 -10.77 3.55
N ASP A 538 -29.02 -10.55 2.90
CA ASP A 538 -28.76 -9.42 2.02
C ASP A 538 -28.37 -9.92 0.63
N ASP A 539 -29.34 -9.93 -0.28
CA ASP A 539 -29.16 -10.32 -1.68
C ASP A 539 -28.67 -9.18 -2.59
N ASN A 540 -28.65 -7.94 -2.08
CA ASN A 540 -28.30 -6.76 -2.87
C ASN A 540 -26.80 -6.51 -2.92
N SER A 541 -26.03 -7.14 -2.03
CA SER A 541 -24.57 -7.05 -2.02
C SER A 541 -23.95 -7.95 -3.10
N LYS A 542 -22.76 -7.58 -3.57
CA LYS A 542 -21.97 -8.41 -4.50
C LYS A 542 -21.67 -9.78 -3.91
N ASN A 543 -21.38 -9.81 -2.62
CA ASN A 543 -21.22 -11.03 -1.83
C ASN A 543 -22.47 -11.16 -0.98
N LYS A 544 -23.43 -11.96 -1.44
CA LYS A 544 -24.68 -12.19 -0.70
C LYS A 544 -24.36 -12.69 0.70
N ILE A 545 -24.93 -12.05 1.71
CA ILE A 545 -24.69 -12.37 3.12
C ILE A 545 -25.93 -13.05 3.69
N ARG A 546 -25.71 -14.14 4.43
CA ARG A 546 -26.74 -14.80 5.26
C ARG A 546 -26.25 -14.99 6.67
N ILE A 547 -27.19 -14.85 7.61
CA ILE A 547 -26.98 -15.29 8.99
C ILE A 547 -27.91 -16.46 9.25
N PHE A 548 -27.31 -17.55 9.71
CA PHE A 548 -28.04 -18.74 10.13
C PHE A 548 -28.01 -18.87 11.66
N ARG A 549 -29.10 -19.41 12.19
CA ARG A 549 -29.22 -19.82 13.59
C ARG A 549 -29.62 -21.29 13.64
N ARG A 550 -29.01 -22.07 14.54
CA ARG A 550 -29.44 -23.46 14.79
C ARG A 550 -30.77 -23.47 15.55
N ILE A 551 -31.73 -24.32 15.14
CA ILE A 551 -33.13 -24.30 15.64
C ILE A 551 -33.28 -25.11 16.94
N THR A 552 -32.35 -25.90 17.38
CA THR A 552 -32.51 -26.79 18.54
C THR A 552 -32.15 -26.18 19.83
#